data_e60984d55fe0ad7a151dc9c33a9e070c
#
_entry.id   e60984d55fe0ad7a151dc9c33a9e070c
#
_cell.length_a   1.000
_cell.length_b   1.000
_cell.length_c   1.000
_cell.angle_alpha   90.00
_cell.angle_beta   90.00
_cell.angle_gamma   90.00
#
_symmetry.space_group_name_H-M   'P 1'
#
loop_
_entity.id
_entity.type
_entity.pdbx_description
1 polymer ?
#
loop_
_entity_poly.entity_id
_entity_poly.type
_entity_poly.pdbx_seq_one_letter_code
_entity_poly.pdbx_strand_id
1 'polypeptide(L)'
;SLRSAGVHPKLHAVQTEGCAPLARAWENALATGGARNAGPRWSECMWPWETTPVSIADGILDDETYDWIGVLDAMADTGGAPVVVSEQHVMQAYELVHTLTSVNVSATGVAGLAGLLATRDQIASDERVVVVMSGIERVVPR
;
A
#
# COMPACT_ATOMS: atom_id res chain seq x y z
N SER A 1 -3.99 -16.81 14.49
CA SER A 1 -4.15 -15.58 13.66
C SER A 1 -4.60 -14.41 14.52
N LEU A 2 -4.44 -13.18 14.07
CA LEU A 2 -4.91 -11.97 14.80
C LEU A 2 -6.41 -12.05 15.09
N ARG A 3 -7.21 -12.55 14.15
CA ARG A 3 -8.66 -12.77 14.34
C ARG A 3 -8.97 -13.76 15.46
N SER A 4 -8.18 -14.82 15.60
CA SER A 4 -8.36 -15.78 16.70
C SER A 4 -7.98 -15.21 18.07
N ALA A 5 -7.21 -14.13 18.11
CA ALA A 5 -6.90 -13.35 19.31
C ALA A 5 -7.89 -12.21 19.59
N GLY A 6 -8.98 -12.10 18.82
CA GLY A 6 -9.94 -11.00 18.93
C GLY A 6 -9.43 -9.64 18.46
N VAL A 7 -8.32 -9.62 17.72
CA VAL A 7 -7.74 -8.40 17.14
C VAL A 7 -8.20 -8.25 15.69
N HIS A 8 -8.82 -7.13 15.39
CA HIS A 8 -9.37 -6.79 14.06
C HIS A 8 -8.70 -5.52 13.52
N PRO A 9 -7.45 -5.59 13.00
CA PRO A 9 -6.78 -4.42 12.48
C PRO A 9 -7.42 -3.97 11.17
N LYS A 10 -7.49 -2.68 10.93
CA LYS A 10 -7.76 -2.12 9.61
C LYS A 10 -6.55 -2.38 8.71
N LEU A 11 -6.79 -2.90 7.52
CA LEU A 11 -5.74 -3.18 6.54
C LEU A 11 -5.68 -2.07 5.51
N HIS A 12 -4.49 -1.54 5.29
CA HIS A 12 -4.22 -0.54 4.28
C HIS A 12 -3.12 -1.04 3.34
N ALA A 13 -3.39 -1.01 2.05
CA ALA A 13 -2.38 -1.24 1.03
C ALA A 13 -1.83 0.10 0.55
N VAL A 14 -0.51 0.21 0.42
CA VAL A 14 0.15 1.46 0.02
C VAL A 14 0.68 1.35 -1.40
N GLN A 15 0.38 2.35 -2.22
CA GLN A 15 0.91 2.52 -3.57
C GLN A 15 1.46 3.94 -3.74
N THR A 16 2.29 4.16 -4.76
CA THR A 16 2.83 5.48 -5.07
C THR A 16 1.96 6.20 -6.10
N GLU A 17 1.98 7.52 -6.09
CA GLU A 17 1.27 8.34 -7.08
C GLU A 17 1.72 8.05 -8.52
N GLY A 18 2.95 7.56 -8.70
CA GLY A 18 3.49 7.16 -9.99
C GLY A 18 2.89 5.86 -10.55
N CYS A 19 2.26 5.02 -9.69
CA CYS A 19 1.60 3.78 -10.10
C CYS A 19 0.62 3.32 -9.01
N ALA A 20 -0.67 3.53 -9.20
CA ALA A 20 -1.69 3.22 -8.19
C ALA A 20 -2.91 2.47 -8.76
N PRO A 21 -2.74 1.35 -9.50
CA PRO A 21 -3.85 0.63 -10.10
C PRO A 21 -4.83 0.05 -9.07
N LEU A 22 -4.35 -0.34 -7.88
CA LEU A 22 -5.21 -0.84 -6.80
C LEU A 22 -6.13 0.25 -6.24
N ALA A 23 -5.61 1.46 -6.03
CA ALA A 23 -6.41 2.59 -5.57
C ALA A 23 -7.49 2.95 -6.60
N ARG A 24 -7.14 2.97 -7.89
CA ARG A 24 -8.09 3.14 -8.98
C ARG A 24 -9.15 2.04 -9.00
N ALA A 25 -8.75 0.77 -8.84
CA ALA A 25 -9.69 -0.35 -8.76
C ALA A 25 -10.64 -0.24 -7.57
N TRP A 26 -10.17 0.22 -6.43
CA TRP A 26 -10.98 0.49 -5.25
C TRP A 26 -12.05 1.53 -5.52
N GLU A 27 -11.70 2.67 -6.10
CA GLU A 27 -12.62 3.76 -6.44
C GLU A 27 -13.69 3.29 -7.45
N ASN A 28 -13.28 2.59 -8.52
CA ASN A 28 -14.19 2.05 -9.51
C ASN A 28 -15.14 1.00 -8.91
N ALA A 29 -14.62 0.12 -8.06
CA ALA A 29 -15.43 -0.87 -7.38
C ALA A 29 -16.49 -0.23 -6.48
N LEU A 30 -16.13 0.81 -5.72
CA LEU A 30 -17.09 1.57 -4.91
C LEU A 30 -18.16 2.23 -5.77
N ALA A 31 -17.79 2.81 -6.91
CA ALA A 31 -18.71 3.47 -7.83
C ALA A 31 -19.69 2.49 -8.51
N THR A 32 -19.28 1.23 -8.70
CA THR A 32 -20.03 0.24 -9.49
C THR A 32 -20.70 -0.87 -8.67
N GLY A 33 -20.72 -0.78 -7.35
CA GLY A 33 -21.46 -1.74 -6.50
C GLY A 33 -20.73 -2.22 -5.25
N GLY A 34 -19.61 -1.58 -4.89
CA GLY A 34 -18.85 -1.85 -3.67
C GLY A 34 -17.55 -2.60 -3.91
N ALA A 35 -16.62 -2.45 -2.96
CA ALA A 35 -15.28 -3.03 -3.07
C ALA A 35 -15.28 -4.55 -2.91
N ARG A 36 -16.23 -5.11 -2.16
CA ARG A 36 -16.36 -6.55 -1.98
C ARG A 36 -16.83 -7.23 -3.27
N ASN A 37 -16.29 -8.41 -3.53
CA ASN A 37 -16.68 -9.23 -4.68
C ASN A 37 -16.56 -8.46 -6.02
N ALA A 38 -15.51 -7.68 -6.20
CA ALA A 38 -15.28 -6.92 -7.43
C ALA A 38 -14.89 -7.81 -8.64
N GLY A 39 -14.53 -9.09 -8.40
CA GLY A 39 -14.06 -10.02 -9.43
C GLY A 39 -14.96 -10.15 -10.66
N PRO A 40 -16.31 -10.30 -10.55
CA PRO A 40 -17.20 -10.33 -11.70
C PRO A 40 -17.18 -9.07 -12.56
N ARG A 41 -16.73 -7.94 -12.00
CA ARG A 41 -16.62 -6.63 -12.66
C ARG A 41 -15.17 -6.27 -12.98
N TRP A 42 -14.33 -7.29 -13.23
CA TRP A 42 -12.90 -7.13 -13.45
C TRP A 42 -12.60 -6.00 -14.44
N SER A 43 -13.17 -6.06 -15.64
CA SER A 43 -12.89 -5.10 -16.71
C SER A 43 -13.31 -3.65 -16.40
N GLU A 44 -14.18 -3.47 -15.40
CA GLU A 44 -14.61 -2.14 -14.94
C GLU A 44 -13.69 -1.58 -13.85
N CYS A 45 -12.92 -2.45 -13.19
CA CYS A 45 -12.15 -2.09 -12.01
C CYS A 45 -10.64 -2.07 -12.26
N MET A 46 -10.10 -3.05 -13.00
CA MET A 46 -8.66 -3.23 -13.15
C MET A 46 -8.27 -3.32 -14.63
N TRP A 47 -7.28 -2.55 -15.01
CA TRP A 47 -6.59 -2.57 -16.30
C TRP A 47 -5.18 -2.01 -16.14
N PRO A 48 -4.26 -2.24 -17.10
CA PRO A 48 -2.89 -1.76 -17.01
C PRO A 48 -2.78 -0.26 -16.73
N TRP A 49 -1.76 0.14 -15.98
CA TRP A 49 -1.47 1.54 -15.71
C TRP A 49 -1.06 2.25 -17.00
N GLU A 50 -1.68 3.40 -17.30
CA GLU A 50 -1.60 4.03 -18.62
C GLU A 50 -0.30 4.79 -18.88
N THR A 51 0.45 5.12 -17.83
CA THR A 51 1.72 5.85 -17.95
C THR A 51 2.88 4.98 -17.51
N THR A 52 4.09 5.33 -17.92
CA THR A 52 5.29 4.65 -17.42
C THR A 52 5.39 4.84 -15.91
N PRO A 53 5.35 3.75 -15.11
CA PRO A 53 5.46 3.85 -13.67
C PRO A 53 6.82 4.41 -13.24
N VAL A 54 6.84 5.34 -12.29
CA VAL A 54 8.07 5.95 -11.76
C VAL A 54 7.97 6.11 -10.25
N SER A 55 8.91 5.51 -9.52
CA SER A 55 9.15 5.75 -8.08
C SER A 55 10.50 5.15 -7.70
N ILE A 56 11.13 5.63 -6.61
CA ILE A 56 12.27 4.92 -5.99
C ILE A 56 11.82 3.60 -5.34
N ALA A 57 10.55 3.44 -5.02
CA ALA A 57 9.94 2.19 -4.57
C ALA A 57 9.58 1.30 -5.77
N ASP A 58 10.56 0.96 -6.58
CA ASP A 58 10.42 0.27 -7.88
C ASP A 58 9.73 -1.10 -7.80
N GLY A 59 9.86 -1.80 -6.69
CA GLY A 59 9.28 -3.14 -6.49
C GLY A 59 7.76 -3.15 -6.23
N ILE A 60 7.08 -1.99 -6.24
CA ILE A 60 5.60 -1.90 -6.15
C ILE A 60 4.99 -1.17 -7.36
N LEU A 61 5.72 -1.12 -8.48
CA LEU A 61 5.30 -0.44 -9.71
C LEU A 61 4.67 -1.41 -10.72
N ASP A 62 3.89 -2.37 -10.24
CA ASP A 62 3.13 -3.26 -11.12
C ASP A 62 1.97 -2.50 -11.77
N ASP A 63 1.84 -2.59 -13.09
CA ASP A 63 0.79 -1.93 -13.87
C ASP A 63 -0.62 -2.48 -13.59
N GLU A 64 -0.71 -3.74 -13.20
CA GLU A 64 -1.89 -4.38 -12.60
C GLU A 64 -1.50 -5.02 -11.26
N THR A 65 -2.21 -4.70 -10.20
CA THR A 65 -1.91 -5.29 -8.89
C THR A 65 -2.27 -6.77 -8.84
N TYR A 66 -1.30 -7.63 -8.50
CA TYR A 66 -1.54 -9.05 -8.22
C TYR A 66 -2.57 -9.19 -7.08
N ASP A 67 -3.40 -10.23 -7.17
CA ASP A 67 -4.41 -10.56 -6.14
C ASP A 67 -5.30 -9.38 -5.70
N TRP A 68 -5.47 -8.37 -6.56
CA TRP A 68 -6.19 -7.14 -6.23
C TRP A 68 -7.59 -7.38 -5.66
N ILE A 69 -8.30 -8.43 -6.11
CA ILE A 69 -9.64 -8.78 -5.62
C ILE A 69 -9.58 -9.14 -4.14
N GLY A 70 -8.66 -10.03 -3.76
CA GLY A 70 -8.46 -10.43 -2.37
C GLY A 70 -8.00 -9.27 -1.47
N VAL A 71 -7.22 -8.35 -2.02
CA VAL A 71 -6.76 -7.15 -1.30
C VAL A 71 -7.93 -6.17 -1.08
N LEU A 72 -8.77 -5.94 -2.10
CA LEU A 72 -9.98 -5.13 -1.96
C LEU A 72 -10.93 -5.72 -0.91
N ASP A 73 -11.20 -7.03 -0.99
CA ASP A 73 -12.05 -7.73 -0.04
C ASP A 73 -11.49 -7.59 1.40
N ALA A 74 -10.20 -7.79 1.59
CA ALA A 74 -9.57 -7.68 2.90
C ALA A 74 -9.64 -6.27 3.48
N MET A 75 -9.41 -5.24 2.68
CA MET A 75 -9.58 -3.84 3.10
C MET A 75 -11.04 -3.53 3.43
N ALA A 76 -11.99 -3.92 2.58
CA ALA A 76 -13.41 -3.70 2.81
C ALA A 76 -13.93 -4.42 4.06
N ASP A 77 -13.44 -5.65 4.33
CA ASP A 77 -13.80 -6.43 5.51
C ASP A 77 -13.31 -5.85 6.82
N THR A 78 -12.20 -5.12 6.76
CA THR A 78 -11.54 -4.57 7.96
C THR A 78 -11.79 -3.07 8.16
N GLY A 79 -12.49 -2.43 7.23
CA GLY A 79 -12.72 -0.98 7.27
C GLY A 79 -11.47 -0.16 6.92
N GLY A 80 -10.52 -0.77 6.23
CA GLY A 80 -9.36 -0.10 5.67
C GLY A 80 -9.61 0.41 4.25
N ALA A 81 -8.58 0.95 3.61
CA ALA A 81 -8.61 1.47 2.25
C ALA A 81 -7.18 1.55 1.66
N PRO A 82 -7.02 1.67 0.35
CA PRO A 82 -5.73 1.99 -0.24
C PRO A 82 -5.23 3.36 0.20
N VAL A 83 -3.91 3.49 0.30
CA VAL A 83 -3.23 4.76 0.56
C VAL A 83 -2.28 5.04 -0.60
N VAL A 84 -2.47 6.15 -1.29
CA VAL A 84 -1.55 6.61 -2.34
C VAL A 84 -0.62 7.65 -1.74
N VAL A 85 0.68 7.41 -1.88
CA VAL A 85 1.72 8.29 -1.31
C VAL A 85 2.50 9.01 -2.40
N SER A 86 2.92 10.24 -2.09
CA SER A 86 3.85 10.97 -2.96
C SER A 86 5.25 10.39 -2.85
N GLU A 87 6.07 10.63 -3.87
CA GLU A 87 7.49 10.29 -3.87
C GLU A 87 8.23 10.89 -2.67
N GLN A 88 7.84 12.09 -2.25
CA GLN A 88 8.41 12.74 -1.07
C GLN A 88 8.18 11.94 0.21
N HIS A 89 6.99 11.34 0.40
CA HIS A 89 6.73 10.47 1.55
C HIS A 89 7.58 9.21 1.52
N VAL A 90 7.81 8.62 0.34
CA VAL A 90 8.68 7.44 0.19
C VAL A 90 10.12 7.80 0.57
N MET A 91 10.65 8.91 0.05
CA MET A 91 11.99 9.40 0.37
C MET A 91 12.14 9.70 1.87
N GLN A 92 11.17 10.39 2.47
CA GLN A 92 11.17 10.68 3.90
C GLN A 92 11.15 9.41 4.75
N ALA A 93 10.33 8.42 4.39
CA ALA A 93 10.27 7.14 5.09
C ALA A 93 11.61 6.40 4.99
N TYR A 94 12.23 6.39 3.82
CA TYR A 94 13.54 5.78 3.60
C TYR A 94 14.63 6.43 4.47
N GLU A 95 14.73 7.74 4.48
CA GLU A 95 15.67 8.49 5.30
C GLU A 95 15.48 8.25 6.80
N LEU A 96 14.21 8.26 7.27
CA LEU A 96 13.90 8.02 8.68
C LEU A 96 14.37 6.64 9.15
N VAL A 97 14.09 5.58 8.39
CA VAL A 97 14.51 4.23 8.79
C VAL A 97 16.03 4.12 8.86
N HIS A 98 16.74 4.63 7.84
CA HIS A 98 18.20 4.54 7.80
C HIS A 98 18.91 5.44 8.82
N THR A 99 18.26 6.54 9.24
CA THR A 99 18.81 7.44 10.25
C THR A 99 18.54 6.96 11.67
N LEU A 100 17.35 6.41 11.93
CA LEU A 100 16.88 6.11 13.27
C LEU A 100 16.99 4.65 13.66
N THR A 101 17.28 3.76 12.71
CA THR A 101 17.34 2.31 12.95
C THR A 101 18.54 1.68 12.25
N SER A 102 18.84 0.43 12.59
CA SER A 102 19.81 -0.40 11.88
C SER A 102 19.18 -1.35 10.86
N VAL A 103 17.89 -1.15 10.54
CA VAL A 103 17.18 -2.02 9.61
C VAL A 103 17.60 -1.71 8.19
N ASN A 104 18.14 -2.71 7.49
CA ASN A 104 18.55 -2.59 6.09
C ASN A 104 17.35 -2.85 5.18
N VAL A 105 16.56 -1.81 4.92
CA VAL A 105 15.31 -1.86 4.14
C VAL A 105 15.44 -1.07 2.85
N SER A 106 14.88 -1.60 1.75
CA SER A 106 14.81 -0.90 0.47
C SER A 106 13.74 0.18 0.45
N ALA A 107 13.78 1.07 -0.56
CA ALA A 107 12.73 2.04 -0.78
C ALA A 107 11.35 1.39 -0.97
N THR A 108 11.27 0.25 -1.65
CA THR A 108 10.06 -0.59 -1.71
C THR A 108 9.61 -1.05 -0.32
N GLY A 109 10.55 -1.47 0.52
CA GLY A 109 10.27 -1.99 1.86
C GLY A 109 9.73 -0.95 2.84
N VAL A 110 9.96 0.34 2.62
CA VAL A 110 9.45 1.43 3.48
C VAL A 110 8.09 1.98 3.04
N ALA A 111 7.48 1.45 1.98
CA ALA A 111 6.20 1.95 1.47
C ALA A 111 5.11 1.99 2.56
N GLY A 112 5.06 0.99 3.45
CA GLY A 112 4.13 1.00 4.59
C GLY A 112 4.36 2.18 5.54
N LEU A 113 5.62 2.56 5.80
CA LEU A 113 5.94 3.74 6.61
C LEU A 113 5.59 5.04 5.88
N ALA A 114 5.80 5.09 4.57
CA ALA A 114 5.36 6.23 3.77
C ALA A 114 3.84 6.44 3.86
N GLY A 115 3.07 5.35 3.83
CA GLY A 115 1.62 5.38 4.07
C GLY A 115 1.25 5.93 5.45
N LEU A 116 1.96 5.51 6.49
CA LEU A 116 1.78 6.03 7.85
C LEU A 116 2.07 7.53 7.91
N LEU A 117 3.16 8.00 7.31
CA LEU A 117 3.51 9.42 7.28
C LEU A 117 2.46 10.26 6.55
N ALA A 118 1.94 9.76 5.44
CA ALA A 118 0.92 10.45 4.65
C ALA A 118 -0.44 10.56 5.38
N THR A 119 -0.74 9.62 6.27
CA THR A 119 -2.04 9.54 6.97
C THR A 119 -1.96 9.88 8.46
N ARG A 120 -0.80 10.28 8.97
CA ARG A 120 -0.55 10.48 10.41
C ARG A 120 -1.58 11.37 11.12
N ASP A 121 -2.06 12.39 10.43
CA ASP A 121 -3.02 13.37 11.02
C ASP A 121 -4.45 12.78 11.13
N GLN A 122 -4.68 11.60 10.55
CA GLN A 122 -5.95 10.87 10.62
C GLN A 122 -5.93 9.79 11.69
N ILE A 123 -4.78 9.54 12.34
CA ILE A 123 -4.58 8.49 13.32
C ILE A 123 -4.81 9.06 14.71
N ALA A 124 -5.71 8.44 15.47
CA ALA A 124 -5.98 8.87 16.84
C ALA A 124 -4.78 8.56 17.76
N SER A 125 -4.58 9.37 18.79
CA SER A 125 -3.42 9.26 19.69
C SER A 125 -3.35 7.94 20.48
N ASP A 126 -4.46 7.23 20.63
CA ASP A 126 -4.58 5.92 21.29
C ASP A 126 -4.59 4.76 20.31
N GLU A 127 -4.52 5.02 19.00
CA GLU A 127 -4.51 4.00 17.96
C GLU A 127 -3.14 3.31 17.87
N ARG A 128 -3.14 2.00 17.72
CA ARG A 128 -1.92 1.21 17.54
C ARG A 128 -1.74 0.92 16.06
N VAL A 129 -0.60 1.32 15.53
CA VAL A 129 -0.25 1.11 14.12
C VAL A 129 0.86 0.08 14.01
N VAL A 130 0.70 -0.85 13.07
CA VAL A 130 1.74 -1.80 12.68
C VAL A 130 2.13 -1.52 11.24
N VAL A 131 3.40 -1.27 11.01
CA VAL A 131 3.98 -1.08 9.68
C VAL A 131 4.78 -2.32 9.32
N VAL A 132 4.51 -2.89 8.14
CA VAL A 132 5.29 -4.00 7.60
C VAL A 132 6.39 -3.43 6.70
N MET A 133 7.64 -3.72 7.05
CA MET A 133 8.82 -3.42 6.23
C MET A 133 9.21 -4.71 5.50
N SER A 134 8.94 -4.80 4.20
CA SER A 134 8.94 -6.07 3.47
C SER A 134 10.12 -6.28 2.52
N GLY A 135 10.85 -5.24 2.17
CA GLY A 135 11.96 -5.30 1.21
C GLY A 135 13.32 -5.03 1.87
N ILE A 136 14.35 -5.74 1.43
CA ILE A 136 15.74 -5.52 1.86
C ILE A 136 16.50 -4.72 0.80
N GLU A 137 17.35 -3.79 1.22
CA GLU A 137 18.31 -3.14 0.34
C GLU A 137 19.32 -4.18 -0.18
N ARG A 138 19.41 -4.34 -1.49
CA ARG A 138 20.36 -5.26 -2.12
C ARG A 138 21.53 -4.48 -2.65
N VAL A 139 22.72 -4.72 -2.10
CA VAL A 139 23.97 -4.25 -2.71
C VAL A 139 24.21 -5.11 -3.94
N VAL A 140 24.06 -4.56 -5.14
CA VAL A 140 24.51 -5.22 -6.37
C VAL A 140 26.02 -5.12 -6.41
N PRO A 141 26.78 -6.23 -6.33
CA PRO A 141 28.23 -6.17 -6.53
C PRO A 141 28.52 -5.62 -7.93
N ARG A 142 29.37 -4.61 -7.99
CA ARG A 142 29.89 -4.08 -9.26
C ARG A 142 30.90 -5.03 -9.86
#